data_ebd6732ad2bed5dcba2f95093925f09c
#
_entry.id   ebd6732ad2bed5dcba2f95093925f09c
#
_cell.length_a   1.000
_cell.length_b   1.000
_cell.length_c   1.000
_cell.angle_alpha   90.00
_cell.angle_beta   90.00
_cell.angle_gamma   90.00
#
_symmetry.space_group_name_H-M   'P 1'
#
loop_
_entity.id
_entity.type
_entity.pdbx_description
1 polymer ?
#
loop_
_entity_poly.entity_id
_entity_poly.type
_entity_poly.pdbx_seq_one_letter_code
_entity_poly.pdbx_strand_id
1 'polypeptide(L)'
;MLLTLLLGATALAEGTDMKYDFSTFTNVTLKGIDVSKLNEEELSALYQAARYCQAMTEADVETMRQIVSEDMTFTHMSGMKQTREEYFADVADGSLTYYAIGMENPVVAVDGDMATVTYTSVLTANAYGAQGTFRMKGTHYYQRINGEWIAVNRPE
;
A
#
# COMPACT_ATOMS: atom_id res chain seq x y z
N MET A 1 19.00 25.61 -56.99
CA MET A 1 18.46 24.34 -56.47
C MET A 1 18.74 24.32 -54.96
N LEU A 2 17.76 24.73 -54.19
CA LEU A 2 17.91 24.90 -52.72
C LEU A 2 17.36 23.65 -52.03
N LEU A 3 18.27 22.90 -51.38
CA LEU A 3 17.92 21.69 -50.62
C LEU A 3 17.56 22.10 -49.18
N THR A 4 16.27 22.07 -48.88
CA THR A 4 15.76 22.34 -47.52
C THR A 4 15.87 21.06 -46.71
N LEU A 5 16.80 21.04 -45.74
CA LEU A 5 16.92 19.96 -44.76
C LEU A 5 15.86 20.17 -43.71
N LEU A 6 14.85 19.28 -43.65
CA LEU A 6 13.87 19.21 -42.55
C LEU A 6 14.56 18.49 -41.39
N LEU A 7 14.95 19.24 -40.36
CA LEU A 7 15.31 18.64 -39.07
C LEU A 7 14.01 18.21 -38.39
N GLY A 8 13.73 16.91 -38.38
CA GLY A 8 12.73 16.33 -37.50
C GLY A 8 13.20 16.36 -36.05
N ALA A 9 12.65 17.25 -35.26
CA ALA A 9 12.81 17.22 -33.83
C ALA A 9 12.00 16.04 -33.30
N THR A 10 12.66 14.94 -32.98
CA THR A 10 12.08 13.91 -32.12
C THR A 10 12.02 14.48 -30.71
N ALA A 11 10.84 14.90 -30.28
CA ALA A 11 10.59 15.19 -28.88
C ALA A 11 10.78 13.86 -28.12
N LEU A 12 11.88 13.79 -27.38
CA LEU A 12 12.03 12.79 -26.33
C LEU A 12 10.93 13.10 -25.32
N ALA A 13 10.00 12.18 -25.12
CA ALA A 13 9.08 12.22 -24.02
C ALA A 13 9.93 12.22 -22.75
N GLU A 14 10.02 13.40 -22.08
CA GLU A 14 10.54 13.47 -20.73
C GLU A 14 9.64 12.56 -19.90
N GLY A 15 10.22 11.46 -19.37
CA GLY A 15 9.57 10.61 -18.41
C GLY A 15 9.17 11.50 -17.24
N THR A 16 7.87 11.72 -17.06
CA THR A 16 7.35 12.31 -15.85
C THR A 16 7.76 11.38 -14.72
N ASP A 17 8.69 11.83 -13.90
CA ASP A 17 9.08 11.18 -12.66
C ASP A 17 7.83 11.19 -11.78
N MET A 18 7.04 10.10 -11.83
CA MET A 18 5.79 10.03 -11.11
C MET A 18 6.13 9.86 -9.64
N LYS A 19 5.81 10.85 -8.84
CA LYS A 19 6.00 10.87 -7.38
C LYS A 19 5.42 9.61 -6.70
N TYR A 20 4.37 9.04 -7.28
CA TYR A 20 3.71 7.83 -6.80
C TYR A 20 3.67 6.78 -7.92
N ASP A 21 4.76 6.04 -8.05
CA ASP A 21 4.88 4.98 -9.06
C ASP A 21 4.56 3.61 -8.45
N PHE A 22 3.33 3.16 -8.65
CA PHE A 22 2.85 1.86 -8.17
C PHE A 22 3.53 0.67 -8.86
N SER A 23 4.17 0.87 -10.02
CA SER A 23 4.88 -0.20 -10.73
C SER A 23 6.15 -0.67 -10.00
N THR A 24 6.61 0.10 -9.03
CA THR A 24 7.76 -0.26 -8.18
C THR A 24 7.47 -1.39 -7.20
N PHE A 25 6.19 -1.65 -6.91
CA PHE A 25 5.79 -2.73 -6.01
C PHE A 25 5.77 -4.07 -6.76
N THR A 26 6.65 -4.98 -6.38
CA THR A 26 6.85 -6.26 -7.07
C THR A 26 5.85 -7.35 -6.64
N ASN A 27 5.38 -7.28 -5.39
CA ASN A 27 4.52 -8.28 -4.78
C ASN A 27 3.12 -7.75 -4.43
N VAL A 28 2.82 -6.52 -4.84
CA VAL A 28 1.52 -5.89 -4.62
C VAL A 28 0.88 -5.55 -5.96
N THR A 29 -0.38 -5.90 -6.12
CA THR A 29 -1.15 -5.57 -7.31
C THR A 29 -2.37 -4.74 -6.94
N LEU A 30 -2.64 -3.69 -7.74
CA LEU A 30 -3.89 -2.94 -7.66
C LEU A 30 -4.82 -3.38 -8.78
N LYS A 31 -6.09 -3.62 -8.45
CA LYS A 31 -7.11 -4.06 -9.38
C LYS A 31 -8.43 -3.34 -9.14
N GLY A 32 -9.09 -2.93 -10.22
CA GLY A 32 -10.40 -2.28 -10.12
C GLY A 32 -10.34 -0.80 -9.73
N ILE A 33 -9.23 -0.11 -10.01
CA ILE A 33 -9.07 1.32 -9.80
C ILE A 33 -8.29 1.94 -10.96
N ASP A 34 -8.70 3.13 -11.35
CA ASP A 34 -7.96 3.99 -12.27
C ASP A 34 -7.28 5.11 -11.45
N VAL A 35 -6.00 4.92 -11.16
CA VAL A 35 -5.23 5.86 -10.33
C VAL A 35 -5.07 7.24 -10.97
N SER A 36 -5.24 7.34 -12.29
CA SER A 36 -5.18 8.64 -13.01
C SER A 36 -6.34 9.57 -12.66
N LYS A 37 -7.40 9.05 -12.06
CA LYS A 37 -8.58 9.82 -11.62
C LYS A 37 -8.50 10.30 -10.18
N LEU A 38 -7.47 9.87 -9.43
CA LEU A 38 -7.25 10.29 -8.06
C LEU A 38 -6.52 11.63 -8.02
N ASN A 39 -6.84 12.47 -7.04
CA ASN A 39 -6.04 13.65 -6.73
C ASN A 39 -4.76 13.27 -5.99
N GLU A 40 -3.85 14.23 -5.79
CA GLU A 40 -2.54 13.97 -5.17
C GLU A 40 -2.66 13.43 -3.74
N GLU A 41 -3.62 13.92 -2.96
CA GLU A 41 -3.85 13.48 -1.58
C GLU A 41 -4.33 12.02 -1.54
N GLU A 42 -5.28 11.68 -2.40
CA GLU A 42 -5.80 10.31 -2.54
C GLU A 42 -4.71 9.36 -3.03
N LEU A 43 -3.91 9.79 -4.01
CA LEU A 43 -2.76 9.00 -4.51
C LEU A 43 -1.75 8.74 -3.39
N SER A 44 -1.44 9.75 -2.58
CA SER A 44 -0.48 9.63 -1.49
C SER A 44 -0.92 8.62 -0.42
N ALA A 45 -2.21 8.63 -0.07
CA ALA A 45 -2.77 7.70 0.90
C ALA A 45 -2.81 6.26 0.35
N LEU A 46 -3.23 6.08 -0.90
CA LEU A 46 -3.23 4.76 -1.56
C LEU A 46 -1.81 4.20 -1.71
N TYR A 47 -0.86 5.07 -2.09
CA TYR A 47 0.54 4.67 -2.22
C TYR A 47 1.13 4.20 -0.90
N GLN A 48 0.82 4.89 0.21
CA GLN A 48 1.27 4.47 1.54
C GLN A 48 0.68 3.12 1.94
N ALA A 49 -0.59 2.86 1.62
CA ALA A 49 -1.21 1.56 1.84
C ALA A 49 -0.52 0.44 1.03
N ALA A 50 -0.22 0.70 -0.24
CA ALA A 50 0.50 -0.25 -1.10
C ALA A 50 1.95 -0.47 -0.62
N ARG A 51 2.63 0.59 -0.18
CA ARG A 51 3.98 0.50 0.40
C ARG A 51 4.01 -0.37 1.67
N TYR A 52 2.99 -0.23 2.52
CA TYR A 52 2.85 -1.11 3.68
C TYR A 52 2.64 -2.57 3.28
N CYS A 53 1.77 -2.84 2.30
CA CYS A 53 1.58 -4.19 1.78
C CYS A 53 2.87 -4.78 1.19
N GLN A 54 3.66 -3.99 0.46
CA GLN A 54 4.96 -4.44 -0.05
C GLN A 54 5.92 -4.79 1.09
N ALA A 55 6.01 -3.94 2.12
CA ALA A 55 6.84 -4.20 3.29
C ALA A 55 6.44 -5.50 4.02
N MET A 56 5.14 -5.77 4.10
CA MET A 56 4.64 -7.05 4.65
C MET A 56 5.17 -8.26 3.88
N THR A 57 5.18 -8.19 2.53
CA THR A 57 5.67 -9.29 1.69
C THR A 57 7.18 -9.48 1.77
N GLU A 58 7.92 -8.45 2.10
CA GLU A 58 9.37 -8.46 2.25
C GLU A 58 9.82 -8.75 3.70
N ALA A 59 8.88 -8.85 4.64
CA ALA A 59 9.12 -8.88 6.07
C ALA A 59 10.00 -7.70 6.53
N ASP A 60 9.86 -6.55 5.86
CA ASP A 60 10.57 -5.31 6.18
C ASP A 60 9.88 -4.60 7.35
N VAL A 61 10.14 -5.12 8.54
CA VAL A 61 9.54 -4.65 9.79
C VAL A 61 9.94 -3.20 10.11
N GLU A 62 11.10 -2.76 9.66
CA GLU A 62 11.54 -1.37 9.85
C GLU A 62 10.64 -0.40 9.07
N THR A 63 10.38 -0.67 7.79
CA THR A 63 9.42 0.11 6.99
C THR A 63 8.00 0.02 7.56
N MET A 64 7.58 -1.17 8.02
CA MET A 64 6.27 -1.34 8.66
C MET A 64 6.13 -0.45 9.90
N ARG A 65 7.16 -0.32 10.74
CA ARG A 65 7.16 0.57 11.92
C ARG A 65 7.06 2.04 11.56
N GLN A 66 7.64 2.46 10.45
CA GLN A 66 7.54 3.85 9.97
C GLN A 66 6.11 4.22 9.56
N ILE A 67 5.32 3.24 9.11
CA ILE A 67 3.98 3.47 8.55
C ILE A 67 2.88 3.28 9.60
N VAL A 68 3.08 2.43 10.60
CA VAL A 68 2.06 2.01 11.56
C VAL A 68 2.28 2.67 12.92
N SER A 69 1.23 3.21 13.51
CA SER A 69 1.29 3.83 14.85
C SER A 69 1.61 2.78 15.94
N GLU A 70 2.25 3.24 17.02
CA GLU A 70 2.69 2.37 18.11
C GLU A 70 1.53 1.67 18.83
N ASP A 71 0.37 2.31 18.91
CA ASP A 71 -0.83 1.81 19.59
C ASP A 71 -1.74 0.97 18.68
N MET A 72 -1.29 0.68 17.45
CA MET A 72 -2.08 -0.12 16.50
C MET A 72 -2.38 -1.50 17.05
N THR A 73 -3.64 -1.92 16.92
CA THR A 73 -4.11 -3.27 17.21
C THR A 73 -4.52 -3.95 15.92
N PHE A 74 -4.01 -5.15 15.71
CA PHE A 74 -4.34 -6.01 14.58
C PHE A 74 -5.32 -7.09 15.01
N THR A 75 -6.42 -7.23 14.26
CA THR A 75 -7.40 -8.29 14.47
C THR A 75 -7.34 -9.26 13.31
N HIS A 76 -7.05 -10.53 13.59
CA HIS A 76 -7.01 -11.59 12.60
C HIS A 76 -8.42 -12.10 12.26
N MET A 77 -8.53 -12.88 11.16
CA MET A 77 -9.79 -13.51 10.76
C MET A 77 -10.37 -14.42 11.84
N SER A 78 -9.53 -15.01 12.69
CA SER A 78 -9.93 -15.83 13.84
C SER A 78 -10.52 -15.00 15.01
N GLY A 79 -10.41 -13.67 14.96
CA GLY A 79 -10.75 -12.78 16.06
C GLY A 79 -9.60 -12.55 17.05
N MET A 80 -8.45 -13.21 16.88
CA MET A 80 -7.26 -12.96 17.68
C MET A 80 -6.79 -11.53 17.48
N LYS A 81 -6.44 -10.87 18.58
CA LYS A 81 -5.92 -9.51 18.58
C LYS A 81 -4.45 -9.50 18.99
N GLN A 82 -3.65 -8.71 18.28
CA GLN A 82 -2.24 -8.51 18.57
C GLN A 82 -1.92 -7.02 18.62
N THR A 83 -0.97 -6.67 19.48
CA THR A 83 -0.31 -5.37 19.42
C THR A 83 0.54 -5.28 18.16
N ARG A 84 0.97 -4.06 17.79
CA ARG A 84 1.87 -3.84 16.67
C ARG A 84 3.13 -4.71 16.78
N GLU A 85 3.77 -4.74 17.95
CA GLU A 85 5.04 -5.47 18.12
C GLU A 85 4.85 -7.00 18.10
N GLU A 86 3.75 -7.51 18.65
CA GLU A 86 3.41 -8.93 18.54
C GLU A 86 3.18 -9.35 17.10
N TYR A 87 2.42 -8.57 16.34
CA TYR A 87 2.19 -8.84 14.93
C TYR A 87 3.47 -8.75 14.09
N PHE A 88 4.29 -7.73 14.32
CA PHE A 88 5.56 -7.55 13.60
C PHE A 88 6.58 -8.63 13.93
N ALA A 89 6.59 -9.13 15.16
CA ALA A 89 7.42 -10.27 15.55
C ALA A 89 7.04 -11.53 14.75
N ASP A 90 5.75 -11.79 14.56
CA ASP A 90 5.27 -12.92 13.79
C ASP A 90 5.61 -12.80 12.29
N VAL A 91 5.61 -11.58 11.75
CA VAL A 91 6.07 -11.33 10.37
C VAL A 91 7.59 -11.54 10.26
N ALA A 92 8.35 -11.04 11.23
CA ALA A 92 9.81 -11.15 11.23
C ALA A 92 10.30 -12.59 11.38
N ASP A 93 9.63 -13.41 12.20
CA ASP A 93 10.04 -14.81 12.45
C ASP A 93 9.47 -15.82 11.44
N GLY A 94 8.59 -15.37 10.53
CA GLY A 94 7.98 -16.19 9.49
C GLY A 94 6.74 -16.97 9.94
N SER A 95 6.22 -16.76 11.16
CA SER A 95 4.93 -17.32 11.60
C SER A 95 3.78 -16.80 10.72
N LEU A 96 3.90 -15.54 10.26
CA LEU A 96 3.10 -14.93 9.21
C LEU A 96 4.01 -14.58 8.04
N THR A 97 3.84 -15.27 6.92
CA THR A 97 4.60 -14.99 5.69
C THR A 97 3.63 -14.61 4.58
N TYR A 98 3.78 -13.40 4.05
CA TYR A 98 3.01 -12.90 2.92
C TYR A 98 3.87 -13.01 1.65
N TYR A 99 3.38 -13.69 0.63
CA TYR A 99 4.07 -13.87 -0.65
C TYR A 99 3.62 -12.85 -1.68
N ALA A 100 2.33 -12.54 -1.69
CA ALA A 100 1.73 -11.55 -2.57
C ALA A 100 0.46 -10.98 -1.95
N ILE A 101 0.18 -9.71 -2.22
CA ILE A 101 -1.01 -9.02 -1.75
C ILE A 101 -1.68 -8.31 -2.93
N GLY A 102 -2.90 -8.71 -3.24
CA GLY A 102 -3.77 -7.98 -4.16
C GLY A 102 -4.63 -6.98 -3.39
N MET A 103 -4.69 -5.75 -3.87
CA MET A 103 -5.62 -4.71 -3.40
C MET A 103 -6.73 -4.57 -4.43
N GLU A 104 -7.88 -5.18 -4.18
CA GLU A 104 -9.01 -5.18 -5.12
C GLU A 104 -10.03 -4.10 -4.77
N ASN A 105 -10.44 -3.36 -5.81
CA ASN A 105 -11.43 -2.31 -5.75
C ASN A 105 -11.19 -1.27 -4.63
N PRO A 106 -9.98 -0.71 -4.53
CA PRO A 106 -9.70 0.26 -3.48
C PRO A 106 -10.56 1.52 -3.68
N VAL A 107 -11.07 2.01 -2.56
CA VAL A 107 -11.77 3.29 -2.45
C VAL A 107 -11.01 4.15 -1.45
N VAL A 108 -10.60 5.33 -1.88
CA VAL A 108 -9.82 6.26 -1.08
C VAL A 108 -10.67 7.48 -0.77
N ALA A 109 -10.67 7.89 0.49
CA ALA A 109 -11.30 9.15 0.91
C ALA A 109 -10.33 9.91 1.80
N VAL A 110 -10.15 11.20 1.53
CA VAL A 110 -9.30 12.09 2.32
C VAL A 110 -10.13 13.26 2.83
N ASP A 111 -10.04 13.52 4.12
CA ASP A 111 -10.69 14.65 4.79
C ASP A 111 -9.66 15.30 5.74
N GLY A 112 -9.05 16.39 5.29
CA GLY A 112 -7.98 17.08 6.03
C GLY A 112 -6.80 16.15 6.32
N ASP A 113 -6.49 15.96 7.59
CA ASP A 113 -5.38 15.11 8.05
C ASP A 113 -5.78 13.63 8.28
N MET A 114 -6.98 13.24 7.85
CA MET A 114 -7.47 11.87 7.94
C MET A 114 -7.69 11.30 6.55
N ALA A 115 -7.39 10.02 6.38
CA ALA A 115 -7.69 9.28 5.17
C ALA A 115 -8.21 7.88 5.51
N THR A 116 -9.03 7.34 4.61
CA THR A 116 -9.43 5.93 4.63
C THR A 116 -9.10 5.31 3.29
N VAL A 117 -8.62 4.07 3.33
CA VAL A 117 -8.43 3.21 2.16
C VAL A 117 -9.17 1.91 2.41
N THR A 118 -10.24 1.69 1.65
CA THR A 118 -11.09 0.49 1.77
C THR A 118 -10.85 -0.39 0.56
N TYR A 119 -10.48 -1.64 0.78
CA TYR A 119 -10.26 -2.59 -0.30
C TYR A 119 -10.44 -4.03 0.17
N THR A 120 -10.57 -4.95 -0.78
CA THR A 120 -10.45 -6.37 -0.50
C THR A 120 -8.99 -6.79 -0.67
N SER A 121 -8.38 -7.21 0.44
CA SER A 121 -7.04 -7.82 0.42
C SER A 121 -7.14 -9.25 -0.10
N VAL A 122 -6.33 -9.60 -1.08
CA VAL A 122 -6.15 -10.97 -1.56
C VAL A 122 -4.75 -11.40 -1.15
N LEU A 123 -4.67 -12.11 -0.04
CA LEU A 123 -3.42 -12.47 0.63
C LEU A 123 -2.99 -13.88 0.21
N THR A 124 -1.93 -14.00 -0.56
CA THR A 124 -1.24 -15.28 -0.75
C THR A 124 -0.21 -15.39 0.35
N ALA A 125 -0.44 -16.27 1.30
CA ALA A 125 0.28 -16.27 2.57
C ALA A 125 0.39 -17.66 3.19
N ASN A 126 1.30 -17.78 4.15
CA ASN A 126 1.33 -18.84 5.15
C ASN A 126 1.08 -18.19 6.52
N ALA A 127 -0.08 -18.46 7.08
CA ALA A 127 -0.50 -17.94 8.37
C ALA A 127 -0.45 -19.07 9.40
N TYR A 128 0.58 -19.08 10.25
CA TYR A 128 0.75 -20.08 11.31
C TYR A 128 0.66 -21.52 10.81
N GLY A 129 1.27 -21.80 9.65
CA GLY A 129 1.24 -23.11 8.99
C GLY A 129 0.08 -23.36 8.03
N ALA A 130 -0.93 -22.50 8.00
CA ALA A 130 -2.02 -22.55 7.03
C ALA A 130 -1.64 -21.77 5.77
N GLN A 131 -1.26 -22.49 4.73
CA GLN A 131 -0.88 -21.90 3.45
C GLN A 131 -2.08 -21.81 2.52
N GLY A 132 -2.26 -20.67 1.87
CA GLY A 132 -3.37 -20.47 0.95
C GLY A 132 -3.55 -19.02 0.50
N THR A 133 -4.71 -18.76 -0.10
CA THR A 133 -5.15 -17.42 -0.50
C THR A 133 -6.34 -17.03 0.36
N PHE A 134 -6.19 -15.92 1.07
CA PHE A 134 -7.19 -15.40 2.00
C PHE A 134 -7.74 -14.08 1.47
N ARG A 135 -9.05 -13.89 1.52
CA ARG A 135 -9.73 -12.68 1.06
C ARG A 135 -10.39 -11.97 2.25
N MET A 136 -10.06 -10.71 2.44
CA MET A 136 -10.59 -9.90 3.52
C MET A 136 -10.92 -8.50 3.00
N LYS A 137 -12.18 -8.08 3.15
CA LYS A 137 -12.54 -6.68 2.91
C LYS A 137 -12.40 -5.89 4.21
N GLY A 138 -11.71 -4.76 4.16
CA GLY A 138 -11.50 -3.92 5.33
C GLY A 138 -11.28 -2.46 4.96
N THR A 139 -11.47 -1.60 5.93
CA THR A 139 -11.14 -0.17 5.86
C THR A 139 -9.93 0.09 6.74
N HIS A 140 -8.93 0.72 6.15
CA HIS A 140 -7.71 1.12 6.82
C HIS A 140 -7.75 2.62 7.04
N TYR A 141 -7.39 3.05 8.25
CA TYR A 141 -7.44 4.44 8.68
C TYR A 141 -6.03 5.00 8.75
N TYR A 142 -5.85 6.21 8.25
CA TYR A 142 -4.59 6.93 8.26
C TYR A 142 -4.77 8.30 8.83
N GLN A 143 -3.77 8.77 9.58
CA GLN A 143 -3.65 10.14 10.05
C GLN A 143 -2.38 10.74 9.49
N ARG A 144 -2.43 11.99 9.04
CA ARG A 144 -1.23 12.72 8.62
C ARG A 144 -0.50 13.24 9.85
N ILE A 145 0.73 12.78 10.02
CA ILE A 145 1.63 13.17 11.10
C ILE A 145 2.96 13.58 10.47
N ASN A 146 3.39 14.82 10.68
CA ASN A 146 4.62 15.36 10.10
C ASN A 146 4.70 15.18 8.57
N GLY A 147 3.57 15.36 7.88
CA GLY A 147 3.47 15.25 6.43
C GLY A 147 3.37 13.81 5.88
N GLU A 148 3.39 12.80 6.73
CA GLU A 148 3.31 11.39 6.37
C GLU A 148 1.98 10.76 6.79
N TRP A 149 1.41 9.89 5.96
CA TRP A 149 0.26 9.08 6.32
C TRP A 149 0.69 7.93 7.22
N ILE A 150 0.17 7.92 8.45
CA ILE A 150 0.42 6.87 9.45
C ILE A 150 -0.85 6.06 9.65
N ALA A 151 -0.74 4.74 9.52
CA ALA A 151 -1.84 3.83 9.78
C ALA A 151 -2.19 3.84 11.28
N VAL A 152 -3.45 4.07 11.58
CA VAL A 152 -3.97 4.21 12.95
C VAL A 152 -5.18 3.30 13.15
N ASN A 153 -5.54 3.06 14.41
CA ASN A 153 -6.79 2.40 14.73
C ASN A 153 -7.99 3.21 14.21
N ARG A 154 -9.13 2.54 14.05
CA ARG A 154 -10.38 3.24 13.72
C ARG A 154 -10.62 4.35 14.75
N PRO A 155 -10.86 5.59 14.33
CA PRO A 155 -11.25 6.67 15.23
C PRO A 155 -12.57 6.34 15.95
N GLU A 156 -12.67 6.78 17.20
CA GLU A 156 -13.90 6.64 18.00
C GLU A 156 -15.03 7.57 17.50
#